data_ce66a943e2193592d84ff5a5a3af0ff9
#
_entry.id   ce66a943e2193592d84ff5a5a3af0ff9
#
_cell.length_a   1.000
_cell.length_b   1.000
_cell.length_c   1.000
_cell.angle_alpha   90.00
_cell.angle_beta   90.00
_cell.angle_gamma   90.00
#
_symmetry.space_group_name_H-M   'P 1'
#
loop_
_entity.id
_entity.type
_entity.pdbx_description
1 polymer ?
#
loop_
_entity_poly.entity_id
_entity_poly.type
_entity_poly.pdbx_seq_one_letter_code
_entity_poly.pdbx_strand_id
1 'polypeptide(L)'
;MTHFFLHGGIASADSETNEIFFQNICNDGDKILICLFGKERDKEQKFIATKDRFLYYNSKKKLSFESASEDIHSLLKQIKSSSLIYLVSGDNQKYLNIFSKIPDIKNILTDKTIVGVSAGSLIWSKIFYSQNEERVKTGLGLLPIKCIVHWGSKYSSLSTDEERLKLLEEYGEKLPIIKIPEQEYKEFTI
;
A
#
# COMPACT_ATOMS: atom_id res chain seq x y z
N MET A 1 -2.96 -9.75 -15.49
CA MET A 1 -1.81 -8.97 -14.96
C MET A 1 -2.24 -8.23 -13.70
N THR A 2 -1.37 -8.13 -12.70
CA THR A 2 -1.66 -7.38 -11.46
C THR A 2 -0.90 -6.05 -11.49
N HIS A 3 -1.60 -4.95 -11.26
CA HIS A 3 -1.01 -3.61 -11.24
C HIS A 3 -0.81 -3.16 -9.79
N PHE A 4 0.40 -2.75 -9.45
CA PHE A 4 0.75 -2.24 -8.13
C PHE A 4 1.06 -0.75 -8.21
N PHE A 5 0.45 0.02 -7.31
CA PHE A 5 0.77 1.43 -7.06
C PHE A 5 1.28 1.55 -5.63
N LEU A 6 2.56 1.83 -5.48
CA LEU A 6 3.21 2.00 -4.18
C LEU A 6 3.39 3.50 -3.91
N HIS A 7 2.67 4.03 -2.93
CA HIS A 7 2.70 5.45 -2.57
C HIS A 7 3.56 5.68 -1.31
N GLY A 8 4.42 6.68 -1.36
CA GLY A 8 5.42 6.95 -0.31
C GLY A 8 4.86 7.43 1.03
N GLY A 9 3.64 7.96 1.04
CA GLY A 9 2.97 8.48 2.24
C GLY A 9 2.25 9.79 1.98
N ILE A 10 1.45 10.24 2.96
CA ILE A 10 0.66 11.49 2.91
C ILE A 10 -0.26 11.57 1.68
N ALA A 11 -0.86 10.46 1.27
CA ALA A 11 -1.87 10.43 0.22
C ALA A 11 -3.15 11.25 0.58
N SER A 12 -3.21 11.79 1.81
CA SER A 12 -4.28 12.66 2.27
C SER A 12 -4.03 14.15 2.02
N ALA A 13 -2.84 14.56 1.63
CA ALA A 13 -2.55 15.95 1.30
C ALA A 13 -3.20 16.34 -0.03
N ASP A 14 -3.64 17.58 -0.11
CA ASP A 14 -4.11 18.16 -1.36
C ASP A 14 -2.90 18.60 -2.18
N SER A 15 -2.64 17.86 -3.24
CA SER A 15 -1.56 18.12 -4.19
C SER A 15 -1.90 17.56 -5.57
N GLU A 16 -1.33 18.16 -6.60
CA GLU A 16 -1.51 17.72 -7.98
C GLU A 16 -1.09 16.24 -8.16
N THR A 17 0.01 15.82 -7.53
CA THR A 17 0.46 14.43 -7.59
C THR A 17 -0.55 13.46 -6.99
N ASN A 18 -1.15 13.81 -5.84
CA ASN A 18 -2.19 12.98 -5.23
C ASN A 18 -3.48 12.97 -6.05
N GLU A 19 -3.85 14.08 -6.69
CA GLU A 19 -4.98 14.12 -7.63
C GLU A 19 -4.74 13.14 -8.79
N ILE A 20 -3.60 13.25 -9.48
CA ILE A 20 -3.22 12.37 -10.59
C ILE A 20 -3.19 10.91 -10.10
N PHE A 21 -2.63 10.65 -8.93
CA PHE A 21 -2.61 9.32 -8.33
C PHE A 21 -4.01 8.74 -8.19
N PHE A 22 -4.95 9.45 -7.52
CA PHE A 22 -6.32 8.96 -7.33
C PHE A 22 -7.10 8.80 -8.63
N GLN A 23 -6.82 9.62 -9.65
CA GLN A 23 -7.43 9.49 -10.97
C GLN A 23 -6.92 8.25 -11.73
N ASN A 24 -5.63 7.92 -11.59
CA ASN A 24 -4.99 6.82 -12.32
C ASN A 24 -5.25 5.44 -11.73
N ILE A 25 -5.44 5.34 -10.41
CA ILE A 25 -5.56 4.03 -9.75
C ILE A 25 -6.92 3.36 -9.94
N CYS A 26 -7.97 4.05 -10.38
CA CYS A 26 -9.30 3.47 -10.52
C CYS A 26 -9.97 3.79 -11.86
N ASN A 27 -10.84 2.88 -12.29
CA ASN A 27 -11.66 2.99 -13.48
C ASN A 27 -13.14 3.21 -13.12
N ASP A 28 -13.96 3.59 -14.10
CA ASP A 28 -15.40 3.64 -13.91
C ASP A 28 -15.94 2.23 -13.62
N GLY A 29 -16.82 2.12 -12.65
CA GLY A 29 -17.41 0.87 -12.22
C GLY A 29 -16.59 0.08 -11.19
N ASP A 30 -15.42 0.56 -10.77
CA ASP A 30 -14.59 -0.17 -9.82
C ASP A 30 -15.27 -0.39 -8.47
N LYS A 31 -15.10 -1.61 -7.94
CA LYS A 31 -15.36 -1.95 -6.55
C LYS A 31 -14.04 -1.91 -5.77
N ILE A 32 -13.96 -1.01 -4.82
CA ILE A 32 -12.76 -0.68 -4.05
C ILE A 32 -12.86 -1.30 -2.65
N LEU A 33 -11.94 -2.21 -2.34
CA LEU A 33 -11.78 -2.79 -1.02
C LEU A 33 -10.76 -1.98 -0.22
N ILE A 34 -11.20 -1.27 0.83
CA ILE A 34 -10.33 -0.45 1.68
C ILE A 34 -9.87 -1.28 2.88
N CYS A 35 -8.58 -1.56 2.96
CA CYS A 35 -7.94 -2.30 4.04
C CYS A 35 -7.39 -1.34 5.10
N LEU A 36 -7.93 -1.44 6.31
CA LEU A 36 -7.58 -0.59 7.46
C LEU A 36 -6.86 -1.36 8.57
N PHE A 37 -6.27 -2.53 8.25
CA PHE A 37 -5.65 -3.43 9.23
C PHE A 37 -4.51 -2.76 10.02
N GLY A 38 -3.77 -1.87 9.38
CA GLY A 38 -2.71 -1.11 10.04
C GLY A 38 -3.19 -0.04 11.02
N LYS A 39 -4.50 0.15 11.22
CA LYS A 39 -5.08 1.13 12.13
C LYS A 39 -5.69 0.44 13.35
N GLU A 40 -5.47 1.00 14.53
CA GLU A 40 -6.06 0.49 15.79
C GLU A 40 -7.35 1.22 16.14
N ARG A 41 -7.41 2.52 15.82
CA ARG A 41 -8.51 3.41 16.21
C ARG A 41 -9.09 4.09 14.96
N ASP A 42 -10.29 4.61 15.11
CA ASP A 42 -10.97 5.47 14.12
C ASP A 42 -11.11 4.85 12.72
N LYS A 43 -11.25 3.50 12.65
CA LYS A 43 -11.36 2.78 11.37
C LYS A 43 -12.52 3.30 10.52
N GLU A 44 -13.68 3.55 11.13
CA GLU A 44 -14.85 4.08 10.44
C GLU A 44 -14.60 5.47 9.85
N GLN A 45 -14.05 6.39 10.64
CA GLN A 45 -13.72 7.73 10.17
C GLN A 45 -12.67 7.70 9.05
N LYS A 46 -11.66 6.80 9.16
CA LYS A 46 -10.65 6.61 8.12
C LYS A 46 -11.24 6.00 6.85
N PHE A 47 -12.20 5.08 6.98
CA PHE A 47 -12.92 4.54 5.84
C PHE A 47 -13.67 5.64 5.10
N ILE A 48 -14.46 6.45 5.83
CA ILE A 48 -15.23 7.57 5.27
C ILE A 48 -14.29 8.57 4.58
N ALA A 49 -13.26 9.02 5.27
CA ALA A 49 -12.30 9.98 4.70
C ALA A 49 -11.59 9.46 3.45
N THR A 50 -11.25 8.17 3.41
CA THR A 50 -10.63 7.55 2.23
C THR A 50 -11.62 7.48 1.07
N LYS A 51 -12.83 7.01 1.32
CA LYS A 51 -13.93 6.96 0.34
C LYS A 51 -14.21 8.36 -0.25
N ASP A 52 -14.38 9.37 0.62
CA ASP A 52 -14.68 10.72 0.19
C ASP A 52 -13.59 11.30 -0.70
N ARG A 53 -12.33 10.98 -0.44
CA ARG A 53 -11.22 11.38 -1.29
C ARG A 53 -11.26 10.72 -2.67
N PHE A 54 -11.57 9.43 -2.73
CA PHE A 54 -11.78 8.76 -4.03
C PHE A 54 -12.90 9.44 -4.82
N LEU A 55 -14.01 9.73 -4.18
CA LEU A 55 -15.17 10.39 -4.82
C LEU A 55 -14.85 11.82 -5.23
N TYR A 56 -14.08 12.55 -4.44
CA TYR A 56 -13.69 13.93 -4.75
C TYR A 56 -12.87 14.00 -6.05
N TYR A 57 -11.84 13.19 -6.18
CA TYR A 57 -10.98 13.18 -7.36
C TYR A 57 -11.58 12.43 -8.57
N ASN A 58 -12.62 11.63 -8.37
CA ASN A 58 -13.24 10.79 -9.39
C ASN A 58 -14.76 11.00 -9.47
N SER A 59 -15.23 12.24 -9.35
CA SER A 59 -16.66 12.57 -9.27
C SER A 59 -17.50 12.11 -10.46
N LYS A 60 -16.88 11.82 -11.60
CA LYS A 60 -17.54 11.31 -12.82
C LYS A 60 -17.58 9.77 -12.90
N LYS A 61 -16.85 9.06 -12.03
CA LYS A 61 -16.76 7.59 -12.02
C LYS A 61 -17.78 7.01 -11.03
N LYS A 62 -18.40 5.89 -11.40
CA LYS A 62 -19.28 5.12 -10.52
C LYS A 62 -18.45 4.16 -9.70
N LEU A 63 -18.09 4.54 -8.48
CA LEU A 63 -17.27 3.74 -7.58
C LEU A 63 -18.12 3.15 -6.46
N SER A 64 -17.82 1.93 -6.08
CA SER A 64 -18.38 1.28 -4.89
C SER A 64 -17.28 0.92 -3.90
N PHE A 65 -17.60 0.92 -2.59
CA PHE A 65 -16.60 0.79 -1.54
C PHE A 65 -17.03 -0.24 -0.51
N GLU A 66 -16.07 -1.01 -0.04
CA GLU A 66 -16.24 -1.99 1.03
C GLU A 66 -15.06 -1.91 1.99
N SER A 67 -15.31 -2.00 3.30
CA SER A 67 -14.26 -2.12 4.31
C SER A 67 -13.83 -3.58 4.43
N ALA A 68 -12.52 -3.84 4.38
CA ALA A 68 -11.98 -5.18 4.44
C ALA A 68 -12.16 -5.82 5.82
N SER A 69 -12.60 -7.07 5.82
CA SER A 69 -12.73 -7.92 7.02
C SER A 69 -11.36 -8.45 7.45
N GLU A 70 -11.12 -8.57 8.76
CA GLU A 70 -9.97 -9.28 9.31
C GLU A 70 -10.14 -10.81 9.34
N ASP A 71 -11.38 -11.28 9.16
CA ASP A 71 -11.67 -12.71 8.96
C ASP A 71 -11.23 -13.14 7.55
N ILE A 72 -10.37 -14.15 7.47
CA ILE A 72 -9.73 -14.57 6.22
C ILE A 72 -10.74 -15.06 5.18
N HIS A 73 -11.79 -15.77 5.58
CA HIS A 73 -12.80 -16.29 4.64
C HIS A 73 -13.61 -15.15 4.02
N SER A 74 -14.00 -14.18 4.83
CA SER A 74 -14.68 -12.97 4.39
C SER A 74 -13.78 -12.11 3.51
N LEU A 75 -12.53 -11.90 3.93
CA LEU A 75 -11.53 -11.14 3.15
C LEU A 75 -11.31 -11.75 1.77
N LEU A 76 -11.17 -13.07 1.66
CA LEU A 76 -11.01 -13.75 0.37
C LEU A 76 -12.21 -13.53 -0.57
N LYS A 77 -13.44 -13.54 -0.06
CA LYS A 77 -14.62 -13.22 -0.85
C LYS A 77 -14.62 -11.76 -1.31
N GLN A 78 -14.26 -10.85 -0.41
CA GLN A 78 -14.15 -9.42 -0.70
C GLN A 78 -13.07 -9.13 -1.75
N ILE A 79 -11.87 -9.72 -1.62
CA ILE A 79 -10.79 -9.60 -2.61
C ILE A 79 -11.27 -10.09 -3.98
N LYS A 80 -11.89 -11.27 -4.05
CA LYS A 80 -12.38 -11.84 -5.31
C LYS A 80 -13.40 -10.93 -6.01
N SER A 81 -14.27 -10.29 -5.25
CA SER A 81 -15.34 -9.43 -5.79
C SER A 81 -14.90 -7.98 -6.08
N SER A 82 -13.69 -7.60 -5.69
CA SER A 82 -13.17 -6.23 -5.86
C SER A 82 -12.20 -6.16 -7.03
N SER A 83 -12.19 -5.04 -7.75
CA SER A 83 -11.21 -4.74 -8.82
C SER A 83 -9.97 -4.01 -8.29
N LEU A 84 -10.15 -3.20 -7.23
CA LEU A 84 -9.09 -2.44 -6.58
C LEU A 84 -9.02 -2.77 -5.09
N ILE A 85 -7.80 -3.00 -4.58
CA ILE A 85 -7.52 -3.24 -3.17
C ILE A 85 -6.61 -2.12 -2.67
N TYR A 86 -7.11 -1.30 -1.76
CA TYR A 86 -6.42 -0.12 -1.24
C TYR A 86 -6.00 -0.31 0.22
N LEU A 87 -4.71 -0.34 0.47
CA LEU A 87 -4.13 -0.47 1.80
C LEU A 87 -3.76 0.91 2.36
N VAL A 88 -4.46 1.33 3.38
CA VAL A 88 -4.19 2.60 4.07
C VAL A 88 -2.90 2.50 4.89
N SER A 89 -2.23 3.64 5.10
CA SER A 89 -1.04 3.71 5.96
C SER A 89 -1.29 3.16 7.38
N GLY A 90 -0.25 2.68 8.05
CA GLY A 90 -0.37 2.18 9.44
C GLY A 90 0.75 1.22 9.83
N ASP A 91 0.40 0.13 10.49
CA ASP A 91 1.33 -0.91 10.92
C ASP A 91 1.51 -1.98 9.83
N ASN A 92 2.75 -2.08 9.32
CA ASN A 92 3.09 -3.07 8.30
C ASN A 92 3.01 -4.52 8.81
N GLN A 93 3.29 -4.76 10.09
CA GLN A 93 3.22 -6.11 10.66
C GLN A 93 1.79 -6.64 10.69
N LYS A 94 0.81 -5.80 10.97
CA LYS A 94 -0.61 -6.22 10.93
C LYS A 94 -1.05 -6.60 9.53
N TYR A 95 -0.63 -5.85 8.51
CA TYR A 95 -0.84 -6.22 7.13
C TYR A 95 -0.18 -7.56 6.77
N LEU A 96 1.09 -7.74 7.12
CA LEU A 96 1.80 -9.01 6.88
C LEU A 96 1.11 -10.19 7.57
N ASN A 97 0.68 -10.04 8.83
CA ASN A 97 0.01 -11.09 9.59
C ASN A 97 -1.31 -11.57 8.95
N ILE A 98 -1.98 -10.70 8.20
CA ILE A 98 -3.24 -11.04 7.52
C ILE A 98 -2.94 -11.59 6.11
N PHE A 99 -2.21 -10.85 5.29
CA PHE A 99 -2.00 -11.22 3.90
C PHE A 99 -1.12 -12.46 3.72
N SER A 100 -0.19 -12.75 4.65
CA SER A 100 0.62 -13.99 4.62
C SER A 100 -0.20 -15.27 4.85
N LYS A 101 -1.41 -15.15 5.41
CA LYS A 101 -2.31 -16.30 5.61
C LYS A 101 -3.16 -16.60 4.36
N ILE A 102 -3.13 -15.74 3.35
CA ILE A 102 -3.86 -15.95 2.10
C ILE A 102 -3.08 -16.95 1.24
N PRO A 103 -3.60 -18.15 1.01
CA PRO A 103 -2.93 -19.12 0.16
C PRO A 103 -2.91 -18.62 -1.28
N ASP A 104 -1.79 -18.85 -1.97
CA ASP A 104 -1.64 -18.50 -3.39
C ASP A 104 -2.06 -17.05 -3.72
N ILE A 105 -1.66 -16.13 -2.84
CA ILE A 105 -2.04 -14.71 -2.93
C ILE A 105 -1.75 -14.12 -4.31
N LYS A 106 -0.68 -14.54 -4.97
CA LYS A 106 -0.32 -14.06 -6.31
C LYS A 106 -1.44 -14.30 -7.32
N ASN A 107 -1.99 -15.50 -7.37
CA ASN A 107 -3.08 -15.85 -8.28
C ASN A 107 -4.41 -15.17 -7.87
N ILE A 108 -4.66 -15.03 -6.57
CA ILE A 108 -5.87 -14.35 -6.07
C ILE A 108 -5.89 -12.86 -6.45
N LEU A 109 -4.72 -12.23 -6.58
CA LEU A 109 -4.58 -10.83 -6.96
C LEU A 109 -4.49 -10.62 -8.49
N THR A 110 -4.55 -11.67 -9.30
CA THR A 110 -4.52 -11.54 -10.77
C THR A 110 -5.66 -10.64 -11.27
N ASP A 111 -5.33 -9.79 -12.25
CA ASP A 111 -6.23 -8.82 -12.88
C ASP A 111 -6.83 -7.78 -11.91
N LYS A 112 -6.09 -7.46 -10.85
CA LYS A 112 -6.50 -6.44 -9.88
C LYS A 112 -5.50 -5.29 -9.83
N THR A 113 -6.00 -4.14 -9.41
CA THR A 113 -5.19 -2.99 -9.02
C THR A 113 -4.94 -3.05 -7.51
N ILE A 114 -3.68 -3.07 -7.12
CA ILE A 114 -3.23 -3.12 -5.73
C ILE A 114 -2.57 -1.79 -5.40
N VAL A 115 -3.11 -1.10 -4.42
CA VAL A 115 -2.63 0.20 -4.01
C VAL A 115 -2.19 0.14 -2.55
N GLY A 116 -0.97 0.52 -2.28
CA GLY A 116 -0.46 0.66 -0.92
C GLY A 116 -0.05 2.10 -0.62
N VAL A 117 -0.33 2.57 0.58
CA VAL A 117 0.14 3.86 1.08
C VAL A 117 1.06 3.63 2.27
N SER A 118 2.30 4.11 2.21
CA SER A 118 3.29 3.98 3.27
C SER A 118 3.46 2.50 3.69
N ALA A 119 3.08 2.12 4.90
CA ALA A 119 3.13 0.73 5.39
C ALA A 119 2.42 -0.27 4.45
N GLY A 120 1.32 0.13 3.82
CA GLY A 120 0.60 -0.68 2.84
C GLY A 120 1.38 -0.90 1.54
N SER A 121 2.31 0.01 1.19
CA SER A 121 3.23 -0.14 0.05
C SER A 121 4.31 -1.17 0.34
N LEU A 122 4.87 -1.14 1.53
CA LEU A 122 6.05 -1.91 1.92
C LEU A 122 5.85 -3.41 1.84
N ILE A 123 4.69 -3.91 2.22
CA ILE A 123 4.44 -5.34 2.37
C ILE A 123 4.54 -6.15 1.07
N TRP A 124 4.40 -5.53 -0.08
CA TRP A 124 4.42 -6.19 -1.40
C TRP A 124 5.84 -6.47 -1.90
N SER A 125 6.81 -5.69 -1.41
CA SER A 125 8.23 -5.88 -1.72
C SER A 125 8.79 -7.16 -1.08
N LYS A 126 9.92 -7.66 -1.58
CA LYS A 126 10.60 -8.79 -0.96
C LYS A 126 11.30 -8.38 0.33
N ILE A 127 11.89 -7.20 0.34
CA ILE A 127 12.59 -6.64 1.50
C ILE A 127 12.20 -5.17 1.63
N PHE A 128 12.04 -4.68 2.84
CA PHE A 128 11.75 -3.26 3.07
C PHE A 128 12.32 -2.75 4.39
N TYR A 129 12.50 -1.43 4.48
CA TYR A 129 12.81 -0.79 5.75
C TYR A 129 11.52 -0.35 6.46
N SER A 130 11.33 -0.83 7.69
CA SER A 130 10.22 -0.44 8.56
C SER A 130 10.65 0.74 9.41
N GLN A 131 10.10 1.92 9.16
CA GLN A 131 10.39 3.12 9.96
C GLN A 131 9.88 3.00 11.41
N ASN A 132 8.72 2.36 11.61
CA ASN A 132 8.15 2.19 12.94
C ASN A 132 8.98 1.27 13.84
N GLU A 133 9.71 0.32 13.25
CA GLU A 133 10.54 -0.64 13.97
C GLU A 133 12.04 -0.38 13.77
N GLU A 134 12.40 0.62 12.97
CA GLU A 134 13.76 1.02 12.63
C GLU A 134 14.68 -0.14 12.19
N ARG A 135 14.14 -1.04 11.39
CA ARG A 135 14.86 -2.22 10.90
C ARG A 135 14.41 -2.68 9.53
N VAL A 136 15.27 -3.43 8.89
CA VAL A 136 14.94 -4.14 7.64
C VAL A 136 14.08 -5.36 7.94
N LYS A 137 13.06 -5.59 7.11
CA LYS A 137 12.10 -6.70 7.21
C LYS A 137 11.88 -7.35 5.85
N THR A 138 11.37 -8.57 5.90
CA THR A 138 10.91 -9.30 4.72
C THR A 138 9.41 -9.06 4.52
N GLY A 139 9.01 -8.75 3.28
CA GLY A 139 7.62 -8.61 2.88
C GLY A 139 7.05 -9.88 2.25
N LEU A 140 5.94 -9.75 1.54
CA LEU A 140 5.29 -10.87 0.84
C LEU A 140 6.05 -11.34 -0.41
N GLY A 141 6.97 -10.52 -0.92
CA GLY A 141 7.84 -10.88 -2.04
C GLY A 141 7.16 -10.98 -3.39
N LEU A 142 5.98 -10.38 -3.56
CA LEU A 142 5.32 -10.33 -4.86
C LEU A 142 6.08 -9.46 -5.86
N LEU A 143 6.73 -8.41 -5.37
CA LEU A 143 7.63 -7.57 -6.13
C LEU A 143 9.08 -7.88 -5.73
N PRO A 144 9.96 -8.28 -6.68
CA PRO A 144 11.36 -8.58 -6.41
C PRO A 144 12.20 -7.31 -6.23
N ILE A 145 11.83 -6.50 -5.27
CA ILE A 145 12.46 -5.19 -4.96
C ILE A 145 12.74 -5.07 -3.46
N LYS A 146 13.63 -4.14 -3.13
CA LYS A 146 13.75 -3.55 -1.80
C LYS A 146 13.01 -2.20 -1.80
N CYS A 147 12.25 -1.91 -0.75
CA CYS A 147 11.42 -0.69 -0.73
C CYS A 147 11.67 0.14 0.52
N ILE A 148 11.69 1.45 0.34
CA ILE A 148 11.72 2.45 1.40
C ILE A 148 10.76 3.58 1.03
N VAL A 149 9.87 3.92 1.94
CA VAL A 149 8.90 5.03 1.81
C VAL A 149 9.33 6.22 2.65
N HIS A 150 8.64 7.36 2.50
CA HIS A 150 8.97 8.63 3.15
C HIS A 150 10.43 9.05 2.89
N TRP A 151 10.94 8.77 1.71
CA TRP A 151 12.29 9.15 1.33
C TRP A 151 12.44 10.67 1.23
N GLY A 152 13.50 11.22 1.82
CA GLY A 152 13.76 12.68 1.83
C GLY A 152 12.85 13.46 2.79
N SER A 153 11.97 12.81 3.53
CA SER A 153 11.10 13.51 4.48
C SER A 153 11.73 13.60 5.87
N LYS A 154 11.33 14.65 6.60
CA LYS A 154 11.64 14.78 8.02
C LYS A 154 10.72 13.96 8.92
N TYR A 155 9.97 13.01 8.35
CA TYR A 155 9.11 12.12 9.11
C TYR A 155 9.96 11.35 10.12
N SER A 156 9.53 11.34 11.37
CA SER A 156 10.26 10.90 12.54
C SER A 156 10.79 9.45 12.43
N SER A 157 11.94 9.31 11.83
CA SER A 157 12.84 8.19 12.00
C SER A 157 14.05 8.70 12.77
N LEU A 158 14.57 7.93 13.72
CA LEU A 158 15.84 8.22 14.36
C LEU A 158 17.00 8.07 13.37
N SER A 159 16.80 7.25 12.33
CA SER A 159 17.80 6.98 11.29
C SER A 159 17.68 7.94 10.11
N THR A 160 18.82 8.37 9.57
CA THR A 160 18.90 9.17 8.34
C THR A 160 18.53 8.33 7.10
N ASP A 161 18.27 8.98 5.97
CA ASP A 161 18.01 8.30 4.70
C ASP A 161 19.21 7.45 4.25
N GLU A 162 20.43 7.94 4.47
CA GLU A 162 21.67 7.25 4.14
C GLU A 162 21.84 5.98 5.00
N GLU A 163 21.57 6.05 6.30
CA GLU A 163 21.63 4.89 7.19
C GLU A 163 20.60 3.83 6.80
N ARG A 164 19.37 4.25 6.52
CA ARG A 164 18.29 3.36 6.07
C ARG A 164 18.63 2.68 4.75
N LEU A 165 19.20 3.45 3.81
CA LEU A 165 19.65 2.94 2.53
C LEU A 165 20.75 1.88 2.71
N LYS A 166 21.78 2.20 3.50
CA LYS A 166 22.89 1.29 3.79
C LYS A 166 22.39 -0.03 4.38
N LEU A 167 21.49 0.02 5.36
CA LEU A 167 20.88 -1.18 5.94
C LEU A 167 20.15 -2.03 4.88
N LEU A 168 19.43 -1.40 3.94
CA LEU A 168 18.78 -2.12 2.84
C LEU A 168 19.79 -2.71 1.85
N GLU A 169 20.85 -2.00 1.52
CA GLU A 169 21.90 -2.47 0.61
C GLU A 169 22.59 -3.72 1.14
N GLU A 170 22.94 -3.72 2.43
CA GLU A 170 23.66 -4.80 3.10
C GLU A 170 22.79 -6.03 3.39
N TYR A 171 21.46 -5.88 3.44
CA TYR A 171 20.56 -6.96 3.86
C TYR A 171 20.18 -7.89 2.71
N GLY A 172 20.50 -9.18 2.86
CA GLY A 172 20.05 -10.26 1.96
C GLY A 172 20.57 -10.13 0.52
N GLU A 173 19.74 -10.55 -0.42
CA GLU A 173 20.10 -10.58 -1.83
C GLU A 173 20.14 -9.18 -2.48
N LYS A 174 20.87 -9.10 -3.60
CA LYS A 174 20.93 -7.87 -4.41
C LYS A 174 19.65 -7.71 -5.24
N LEU A 175 18.83 -6.74 -4.89
CA LEU A 175 17.60 -6.37 -5.58
C LEU A 175 17.59 -4.86 -5.84
N PRO A 176 16.83 -4.38 -6.85
CA PRO A 176 16.60 -2.95 -7.04
C PRO A 176 16.02 -2.31 -5.78
N ILE A 177 16.57 -1.17 -5.36
CA ILE A 177 16.06 -0.40 -4.23
C ILE A 177 15.17 0.71 -4.75
N ILE A 178 13.92 0.70 -4.34
CA ILE A 178 12.91 1.68 -4.72
C ILE A 178 12.72 2.65 -3.55
N LYS A 179 13.06 3.91 -3.79
CA LYS A 179 12.90 5.02 -2.86
C LYS A 179 11.68 5.81 -3.28
N ILE A 180 10.71 5.98 -2.37
CA ILE A 180 9.45 6.66 -2.67
C ILE A 180 9.27 7.82 -1.69
N PRO A 181 9.44 9.07 -2.16
CA PRO A 181 9.14 10.26 -1.39
C PRO A 181 7.66 10.33 -0.96
N GLU A 182 7.37 11.20 0.00
CA GLU A 182 5.99 11.53 0.33
C GLU A 182 5.28 12.17 -0.86
N GLN A 183 3.98 11.89 -1.00
CA GLN A 183 3.13 12.35 -2.09
C GLN A 183 3.56 11.87 -3.49
N GLU A 184 4.55 10.98 -3.59
CA GLU A 184 4.94 10.32 -4.82
C GLU A 184 4.54 8.85 -4.80
N TYR A 185 4.46 8.24 -5.99
CA TYR A 185 4.18 6.81 -6.13
C TYR A 185 5.03 6.18 -7.24
N LYS A 186 5.11 4.86 -7.20
CA LYS A 186 5.75 4.03 -8.23
C LYS A 186 4.79 2.93 -8.68
N GLU A 187 4.82 2.63 -9.97
CA GLU A 187 3.96 1.63 -10.60
C GLU A 187 4.76 0.39 -10.97
N PHE A 188 4.14 -0.77 -10.78
CA PHE A 188 4.68 -2.06 -11.19
C PHE A 188 3.56 -2.92 -11.77
N THR A 189 3.92 -3.81 -12.71
CA THR A 189 3.01 -4.79 -13.30
C THR A 189 3.68 -6.16 -13.26
N ILE A 190 2.94 -7.19 -12.82
CA ILE A 190 3.39 -8.58 -12.80
C ILE A 190 2.36 -9.54 -13.40
#